data_15e414e1daaf0c7351a2c7a1d92563e0
#
_entry.id   15e414e1daaf0c7351a2c7a1d92563e0
#
_cell.length_a   1.000
_cell.length_b   1.000
_cell.length_c   1.000
_cell.angle_alpha   90.00
_cell.angle_beta   90.00
_cell.angle_gamma   90.00
#
_symmetry.space_group_name_H-M   'P 1'
#
loop_
_entity.id
_entity.type
_entity.pdbx_description
1 polymer ?
#
loop_
_entity_poly.entity_id
_entity_poly.type
_entity_poly.pdbx_seq_one_letter_code
_entity_poly.pdbx_strand_id
1 'polypeptide(L)'
;KAIWKYAENKGASFLKGKVVETGPNDGGASIRLEDGRVLKTRMLIVAAGAWSHLWARRFGDAIPLETERGYNTTLPVDAFDVKRQLIFSGHGFVITPLETGLRVGGAVELAGLDRPPNFARSKAMLEKAKQFLPGLKTDGGREWMGYRPSLPDSLPVRRPKPLYPKM
;
A
#
# COMPACT_ATOMS: atom_id res chain seq x y z
N LYS A 1 7.39 -6.73 13.66
CA LYS A 1 8.58 -6.58 14.56
C LYS A 1 9.49 -7.80 14.48
N ALA A 2 8.98 -9.06 14.58
CA ALA A 2 9.81 -10.27 14.59
C ALA A 2 10.65 -10.45 13.31
N ILE A 3 10.05 -10.28 12.13
CA ILE A 3 10.75 -10.41 10.83
C ILE A 3 11.88 -9.38 10.73
N TRP A 4 11.66 -8.15 11.17
CA TRP A 4 12.69 -7.12 11.16
C TRP A 4 13.88 -7.51 12.06
N LYS A 5 13.61 -7.89 13.30
CA LYS A 5 14.65 -8.33 14.23
C LYS A 5 15.47 -9.51 13.68
N TYR A 6 14.82 -10.44 13.01
CA TYR A 6 15.51 -11.54 12.34
C TYR A 6 16.42 -11.02 11.21
N ALA A 7 15.95 -10.07 10.38
CA ALA A 7 16.76 -9.50 9.33
C ALA A 7 17.97 -8.72 9.87
N GLU A 8 17.80 -7.93 10.94
CA GLU A 8 18.91 -7.24 11.63
C GLU A 8 19.96 -8.23 12.10
N ASN A 9 19.56 -9.34 12.72
CA ASN A 9 20.48 -10.39 13.15
C ASN A 9 21.24 -11.07 12.01
N LYS A 10 20.75 -10.92 10.74
CA LYS A 10 21.40 -11.36 9.51
C LYS A 10 22.18 -10.25 8.80
N GLY A 11 22.40 -9.12 9.48
CA GLY A 11 23.19 -8.00 8.96
C GLY A 11 22.40 -6.98 8.15
N ALA A 12 21.05 -7.02 8.13
CA ALA A 12 20.26 -5.99 7.51
C ALA A 12 20.28 -4.70 8.34
N SER A 13 20.30 -3.56 7.65
CA SER A 13 20.15 -2.25 8.26
C SER A 13 18.96 -1.50 7.68
N PHE A 14 18.31 -0.68 8.50
CA PHE A 14 17.22 0.18 8.08
C PHE A 14 17.71 1.62 7.94
N LEU A 15 17.52 2.18 6.75
CA LEU A 15 17.84 3.57 6.47
C LEU A 15 16.57 4.32 6.09
N LYS A 16 16.15 5.26 6.92
CA LYS A 16 15.05 6.17 6.58
C LYS A 16 15.56 7.27 5.65
N GLY A 17 14.90 7.43 4.51
CA GLY A 17 15.23 8.46 3.54
C GLY A 17 14.28 8.41 2.35
N LYS A 18 14.21 9.52 1.60
CA LYS A 18 13.46 9.60 0.35
C LYS A 18 14.43 9.42 -0.81
N VAL A 19 14.20 8.41 -1.62
CA VAL A 19 14.97 8.18 -2.84
C VAL A 19 14.52 9.18 -3.90
N VAL A 20 15.45 9.91 -4.48
CA VAL A 20 15.19 10.88 -5.56
C VAL A 20 15.73 10.43 -6.89
N GLU A 21 16.78 9.61 -6.89
CA GLU A 21 17.39 9.11 -8.11
C GLU A 21 17.95 7.72 -7.91
N THR A 22 17.92 6.92 -8.98
CA THR A 22 18.61 5.65 -9.07
C THR A 22 19.22 5.53 -10.47
N GLY A 23 20.36 4.87 -10.55
CA GLY A 23 21.05 4.65 -11.83
C GLY A 23 22.02 3.49 -11.77
N PRO A 24 22.59 3.08 -12.92
CA PRO A 24 23.66 2.11 -12.95
C PRO A 24 24.91 2.68 -12.29
N ASN A 25 25.71 1.79 -11.72
CA ASN A 25 27.03 2.07 -11.19
C ASN A 25 27.92 0.86 -11.49
N ASP A 26 29.25 1.04 -11.46
CA ASP A 26 30.21 -0.04 -11.73
C ASP A 26 29.92 -1.26 -10.86
N GLY A 27 29.45 -2.34 -11.49
CA GLY A 27 29.09 -3.59 -10.84
C GLY A 27 27.73 -3.60 -10.11
N GLY A 28 26.87 -2.59 -10.30
CA GLY A 28 25.58 -2.58 -9.61
C GLY A 28 24.73 -1.33 -9.85
N ALA A 29 24.15 -0.78 -8.79
CA ALA A 29 23.30 0.39 -8.81
C ALA A 29 23.76 1.44 -7.80
N SER A 30 23.48 2.71 -8.11
CA SER A 30 23.55 3.83 -7.18
C SER A 30 22.14 4.32 -6.83
N ILE A 31 21.98 4.78 -5.60
CA ILE A 31 20.73 5.33 -5.06
C ILE A 31 21.08 6.65 -4.41
N ARG A 32 20.45 7.74 -4.86
CA ARG A 32 20.61 9.05 -4.23
C ARG A 32 19.38 9.40 -3.42
N LEU A 33 19.61 9.81 -2.19
CA LEU A 33 18.58 10.29 -1.28
C LEU A 33 18.42 11.80 -1.39
N GLU A 34 17.27 12.32 -0.94
CA GLU A 34 16.94 13.74 -0.96
C GLU A 34 17.91 14.58 -0.10
N ASP A 35 18.47 14.00 0.95
CA ASP A 35 19.47 14.62 1.82
C ASP A 35 20.91 14.60 1.25
N GLY A 36 21.09 14.17 0.01
CA GLY A 36 22.35 14.13 -0.70
C GLY A 36 23.18 12.86 -0.50
N ARG A 37 22.81 11.97 0.42
CA ARG A 37 23.53 10.69 0.60
C ARG A 37 23.42 9.83 -0.65
N VAL A 38 24.52 9.19 -1.01
CA VAL A 38 24.59 8.24 -2.13
C VAL A 38 24.97 6.86 -1.61
N LEU A 39 24.13 5.89 -1.92
CA LEU A 39 24.34 4.48 -1.61
C LEU A 39 24.73 3.73 -2.88
N LYS A 40 25.71 2.82 -2.78
CA LYS A 40 26.10 1.93 -3.86
C LYS A 40 25.78 0.50 -3.46
N THR A 41 25.24 -0.28 -4.39
CA THR A 41 24.83 -1.66 -4.14
C THR A 41 25.03 -2.52 -5.38
N ARG A 42 25.29 -3.81 -5.20
CA ARG A 42 25.37 -4.78 -6.30
C ARG A 42 23.99 -5.09 -6.89
N MET A 43 22.93 -4.98 -6.09
CA MET A 43 21.56 -5.27 -6.51
C MET A 43 20.61 -4.26 -5.87
N LEU A 44 19.69 -3.73 -6.65
CA LEU A 44 18.59 -2.88 -6.21
C LEU A 44 17.27 -3.60 -6.40
N ILE A 45 16.49 -3.70 -5.32
CA ILE A 45 15.12 -4.20 -5.37
C ILE A 45 14.17 -3.03 -5.19
N VAL A 46 13.32 -2.79 -6.19
CA VAL A 46 12.27 -1.78 -6.14
C VAL A 46 11.00 -2.43 -5.60
N ALA A 47 10.61 -2.05 -4.39
CA ALA A 47 9.43 -2.53 -3.69
C ALA A 47 8.58 -1.33 -3.20
N ALA A 48 8.31 -0.38 -4.11
CA ALA A 48 7.68 0.91 -3.82
C ALA A 48 6.14 0.89 -3.96
N GLY A 49 5.50 -0.28 -3.87
CA GLY A 49 4.04 -0.43 -3.95
C GLY A 49 3.49 0.19 -5.24
N ALA A 50 2.46 1.01 -5.12
CA ALA A 50 1.80 1.67 -6.26
C ALA A 50 2.73 2.61 -7.06
N TRP A 51 3.84 3.05 -6.49
CA TRP A 51 4.84 3.89 -7.17
C TRP A 51 5.92 3.09 -7.90
N SER A 52 5.92 1.76 -7.81
CA SER A 52 6.96 0.92 -8.43
C SER A 52 7.06 1.10 -9.94
N HIS A 53 5.96 1.35 -10.63
CA HIS A 53 5.95 1.57 -12.09
C HIS A 53 6.71 2.83 -12.50
N LEU A 54 6.75 3.87 -11.66
CA LEU A 54 7.52 5.11 -11.93
C LEU A 54 9.02 4.83 -11.92
N TRP A 55 9.46 3.96 -11.01
CA TRP A 55 10.86 3.52 -10.95
C TRP A 55 11.21 2.56 -12.07
N ALA A 56 10.32 1.61 -12.39
CA ALA A 56 10.53 0.69 -13.49
C ALA A 56 10.73 1.41 -14.83
N ARG A 57 9.98 2.48 -15.09
CA ARG A 57 10.15 3.32 -16.29
C ARG A 57 11.54 3.94 -16.40
N ARG A 58 12.16 4.32 -15.27
CA ARG A 58 13.55 4.85 -15.27
C ARG A 58 14.57 3.83 -15.69
N PHE A 59 14.25 2.54 -15.54
CA PHE A 59 15.07 1.43 -16.05
C PHE A 59 14.61 0.93 -17.42
N GLY A 60 13.72 1.63 -18.09
CA GLY A 60 13.22 1.29 -19.43
C GLY A 60 12.14 0.19 -19.44
N ASP A 61 11.52 -0.13 -18.30
CA ASP A 61 10.45 -1.11 -18.22
C ASP A 61 9.08 -0.43 -18.10
N ALA A 62 8.15 -0.74 -19.00
CA ALA A 62 6.76 -0.37 -18.89
C ALA A 62 6.00 -1.48 -18.14
N ILE A 63 5.52 -1.19 -16.94
CA ILE A 63 4.67 -2.09 -16.17
C ILE A 63 3.27 -1.48 -16.12
N PRO A 64 2.21 -2.19 -16.55
CA PRO A 64 0.83 -1.69 -16.55
C PRO A 64 0.24 -1.76 -15.13
N LEU A 65 0.94 -1.15 -14.17
CA LEU A 65 0.51 -1.07 -12.79
C LEU A 65 -0.35 0.17 -12.60
N GLU A 66 -1.56 -0.04 -12.12
CA GLU A 66 -2.49 1.01 -11.71
C GLU A 66 -2.67 0.94 -10.19
N THR A 67 -3.18 2.01 -9.60
CA THR A 67 -3.53 1.99 -8.20
C THR A 67 -5.03 1.83 -7.99
N GLU A 68 -5.40 0.82 -7.22
CA GLU A 68 -6.72 0.73 -6.63
C GLU A 68 -6.71 1.40 -5.26
N ARG A 69 -7.31 2.57 -5.16
CA ARG A 69 -7.46 3.26 -3.89
C ARG A 69 -8.47 2.54 -3.02
N GLY A 70 -8.04 2.04 -1.87
CA GLY A 70 -8.90 1.39 -0.89
C GLY A 70 -9.27 2.35 0.22
N TYR A 71 -10.56 2.40 0.56
CA TYR A 71 -11.08 3.26 1.62
C TYR A 71 -11.57 2.44 2.80
N ASN A 72 -11.35 2.95 4.00
CA ASN A 72 -11.93 2.41 5.21
C ASN A 72 -12.12 3.49 6.28
N THR A 73 -13.00 3.19 7.23
CA THR A 73 -13.14 3.95 8.47
C THR A 73 -12.92 3.01 9.64
N THR A 74 -12.05 3.41 10.57
CA THR A 74 -11.88 2.71 11.85
C THR A 74 -12.67 3.47 12.90
N LEU A 75 -13.77 2.90 13.35
CA LEU A 75 -14.65 3.39 14.38
C LEU A 75 -14.08 3.09 15.78
N PRO A 76 -14.53 3.77 16.83
CA PRO A 76 -14.15 3.44 18.22
C PRO A 76 -14.40 1.98 18.59
N VAL A 77 -13.74 1.48 19.62
CA VAL A 77 -13.84 0.07 20.06
C VAL A 77 -15.23 -0.32 20.54
N ASP A 78 -16.00 0.64 21.01
CA ASP A 78 -17.40 0.48 21.50
C ASP A 78 -18.46 0.75 20.42
N ALA A 79 -18.03 0.91 19.16
CA ALA A 79 -18.95 1.20 18.05
C ALA A 79 -19.97 0.08 17.80
N PHE A 80 -19.55 -1.16 17.95
CA PHE A 80 -20.37 -2.36 17.91
C PHE A 80 -19.59 -3.59 18.38
N ASP A 81 -20.25 -4.52 19.06
CA ASP A 81 -19.61 -5.75 19.56
C ASP A 81 -19.54 -6.82 18.46
N VAL A 82 -18.47 -6.80 17.68
CA VAL A 82 -18.15 -7.82 16.66
C VAL A 82 -16.94 -8.63 17.10
N LYS A 83 -17.09 -9.95 17.22
CA LYS A 83 -16.00 -10.86 17.65
C LYS A 83 -15.19 -11.44 16.51
N ARG A 84 -15.67 -11.38 15.27
CA ARG A 84 -15.05 -11.97 14.09
C ARG A 84 -15.18 -11.04 12.89
N GLN A 85 -14.31 -11.21 11.91
CA GLN A 85 -14.46 -10.52 10.63
C GLN A 85 -15.75 -10.96 9.93
N LEU A 86 -16.51 -9.98 9.44
CA LEU A 86 -17.71 -10.18 8.65
C LEU A 86 -17.45 -9.69 7.22
N ILE A 87 -17.65 -10.58 6.25
CA ILE A 87 -17.47 -10.29 4.83
C ILE A 87 -18.84 -10.27 4.16
N PHE A 88 -19.23 -9.13 3.63
CA PHE A 88 -20.48 -8.92 2.90
C PHE A 88 -20.20 -8.92 1.41
N SER A 89 -19.88 -10.10 0.84
CA SER A 89 -19.39 -10.26 -0.54
C SER A 89 -20.34 -9.68 -1.58
N GLY A 90 -21.65 -9.92 -1.46
CA GLY A 90 -22.66 -9.34 -2.35
C GLY A 90 -22.84 -7.82 -2.20
N HIS A 91 -22.20 -7.19 -1.22
CA HIS A 91 -22.34 -5.76 -0.90
C HIS A 91 -21.01 -4.99 -0.98
N GLY A 92 -19.89 -5.70 -1.21
CA GLY A 92 -18.58 -5.12 -1.46
C GLY A 92 -17.92 -4.46 -0.24
N PHE A 93 -18.21 -4.90 0.98
CA PHE A 93 -17.56 -4.40 2.17
C PHE A 93 -17.27 -5.47 3.23
N VAL A 94 -16.37 -5.15 4.13
CA VAL A 94 -15.89 -6.00 5.22
C VAL A 94 -15.90 -5.21 6.52
N ILE A 95 -16.31 -5.86 7.61
CA ILE A 95 -16.19 -5.33 8.97
C ILE A 95 -15.19 -6.18 9.72
N THR A 96 -14.18 -5.54 10.31
CA THR A 96 -13.08 -6.23 11.00
C THR A 96 -12.87 -5.63 12.37
N PRO A 97 -13.03 -6.42 13.47
CA PRO A 97 -12.61 -5.98 14.79
C PRO A 97 -11.09 -5.93 14.86
N LEU A 98 -10.57 -4.83 15.38
CA LEU A 98 -9.15 -4.57 15.61
C LEU A 98 -8.95 -4.15 17.07
N GLU A 99 -7.74 -4.27 17.59
CA GLU A 99 -7.38 -3.71 18.90
C GLU A 99 -7.66 -2.20 19.00
N THR A 100 -7.58 -1.49 17.87
CA THR A 100 -7.76 -0.04 17.77
C THR A 100 -9.18 0.40 17.45
N GLY A 101 -10.12 -0.53 17.30
CA GLY A 101 -11.52 -0.23 16.97
C GLY A 101 -12.12 -1.13 15.90
N LEU A 102 -13.31 -0.78 15.45
CA LEU A 102 -14.05 -1.53 14.44
C LEU A 102 -13.81 -0.94 13.05
N ARG A 103 -13.13 -1.66 12.16
CA ARG A 103 -12.86 -1.20 10.80
C ARG A 103 -13.96 -1.63 9.83
N VAL A 104 -14.55 -0.66 9.15
CA VAL A 104 -15.43 -0.85 8.00
C VAL A 104 -14.67 -0.45 6.74
N GLY A 105 -14.50 -1.36 5.79
CA GLY A 105 -13.71 -1.12 4.59
C GLY A 105 -14.20 -1.93 3.40
N GLY A 106 -13.82 -1.53 2.17
CA GLY A 106 -14.20 -2.26 0.96
C GLY A 106 -14.30 -1.41 -0.31
N ALA A 107 -14.55 -0.10 -0.21
CA ALA A 107 -14.65 0.74 -1.38
C ALA A 107 -13.33 0.79 -2.16
N VAL A 108 -13.42 0.72 -3.48
CA VAL A 108 -12.32 0.81 -4.43
C VAL A 108 -12.55 1.99 -5.37
N GLU A 109 -11.48 2.70 -5.72
CA GLU A 109 -11.50 3.78 -6.69
C GLU A 109 -10.26 3.70 -7.59
N LEU A 110 -10.48 3.75 -8.89
CA LEU A 110 -9.44 3.90 -9.90
C LEU A 110 -9.30 5.39 -10.23
N ALA A 111 -8.34 6.06 -9.63
CA ALA A 111 -8.18 7.51 -9.76
C ALA A 111 -6.72 7.98 -9.78
N GLY A 112 -5.80 7.07 -10.07
CA GLY A 112 -4.36 7.36 -10.12
C GLY A 112 -3.78 7.78 -8.76
N LEU A 113 -2.58 8.30 -8.76
CA LEU A 113 -1.85 8.63 -7.53
C LEU A 113 -2.12 10.07 -7.04
N ASP A 114 -2.50 10.98 -7.92
CA ASP A 114 -2.41 12.44 -7.67
C ASP A 114 -3.74 13.08 -7.23
N ARG A 115 -4.89 12.45 -7.54
CA ARG A 115 -6.18 13.00 -7.14
C ARG A 115 -6.36 13.00 -5.62
N PRO A 116 -7.04 13.98 -5.02
CA PRO A 116 -7.37 13.94 -3.61
C PRO A 116 -8.26 12.75 -3.26
N PRO A 117 -8.23 12.24 -2.01
CA PRO A 117 -9.11 11.18 -1.56
C PRO A 117 -10.59 11.58 -1.62
N ASN A 118 -11.44 10.64 -2.04
CA ASN A 118 -12.90 10.82 -2.04
C ASN A 118 -13.54 10.07 -0.85
N PHE A 119 -13.54 10.67 0.32
CA PHE A 119 -14.11 10.07 1.53
C PHE A 119 -15.63 9.93 1.55
N ALA A 120 -16.37 10.48 0.57
CA ALA A 120 -17.79 10.16 0.40
C ALA A 120 -18.03 8.65 0.23
N ARG A 121 -17.04 7.92 -0.29
CA ARG A 121 -17.05 6.46 -0.39
C ARG A 121 -17.04 5.77 0.97
N SER A 122 -16.24 6.27 1.91
CA SER A 122 -16.21 5.76 3.30
C SER A 122 -17.56 5.99 3.98
N LYS A 123 -18.14 7.18 3.82
CA LYS A 123 -19.44 7.53 4.39
C LYS A 123 -20.56 6.64 3.86
N ALA A 124 -20.62 6.44 2.54
CA ALA A 124 -21.59 5.54 1.92
C ALA A 124 -21.47 4.10 2.44
N MET A 125 -20.23 3.62 2.69
CA MET A 125 -20.01 2.31 3.30
C MET A 125 -20.52 2.23 4.74
N LEU A 126 -20.31 3.26 5.55
CA LEU A 126 -20.84 3.28 6.92
C LEU A 126 -22.36 3.24 6.95
N GLU A 127 -23.02 4.01 6.09
CA GLU A 127 -24.48 3.98 5.98
C GLU A 127 -24.99 2.60 5.54
N LYS A 128 -24.27 1.96 4.63
CA LYS A 128 -24.59 0.59 4.23
C LYS A 128 -24.36 -0.41 5.37
N ALA A 129 -23.29 -0.27 6.13
CA ALA A 129 -22.98 -1.14 7.27
C ALA A 129 -24.04 -1.05 8.37
N LYS A 130 -24.62 0.12 8.61
CA LYS A 130 -25.75 0.31 9.56
C LYS A 130 -26.98 -0.53 9.22
N GLN A 131 -27.23 -0.77 7.92
CA GLN A 131 -28.37 -1.59 7.49
C GLN A 131 -28.21 -3.06 7.93
N PHE A 132 -26.97 -3.54 8.05
CA PHE A 132 -26.64 -4.91 8.46
C PHE A 132 -26.34 -5.04 9.95
N LEU A 133 -25.94 -3.96 10.58
CA LEU A 133 -25.65 -3.88 12.02
C LEU A 133 -26.50 -2.78 12.66
N PRO A 134 -27.78 -3.03 12.93
CA PRO A 134 -28.61 -2.07 13.66
C PRO A 134 -27.97 -1.71 15.00
N GLY A 135 -27.84 -0.41 15.28
CA GLY A 135 -27.15 0.09 16.48
C GLY A 135 -25.66 0.36 16.31
N LEU A 136 -25.08 0.16 15.11
CA LEU A 136 -23.71 0.57 14.81
C LEU A 136 -23.55 2.08 15.01
N LYS A 137 -22.68 2.46 15.95
CA LYS A 137 -22.27 3.86 16.17
C LYS A 137 -21.25 4.24 15.11
N THR A 138 -21.50 5.26 14.32
CA THR A 138 -20.62 5.68 13.22
C THR A 138 -19.84 6.96 13.51
N ASP A 139 -20.04 7.55 14.68
CA ASP A 139 -19.37 8.78 15.09
C ASP A 139 -17.94 8.49 15.61
N GLY A 140 -17.07 9.51 15.56
CA GLY A 140 -15.69 9.40 16.07
C GLY A 140 -14.76 8.51 15.23
N GLY A 141 -15.18 8.09 14.04
CA GLY A 141 -14.39 7.26 13.16
C GLY A 141 -13.25 8.01 12.48
N ARG A 142 -12.12 7.31 12.28
CA ARG A 142 -10.97 7.81 11.51
C ARG A 142 -10.98 7.21 10.11
N GLU A 143 -11.17 8.06 9.12
CA GLU A 143 -11.10 7.68 7.71
C GLU A 143 -9.64 7.49 7.26
N TRP A 144 -9.43 6.55 6.37
CA TRP A 144 -8.14 6.27 5.77
C TRP A 144 -8.31 5.80 4.32
N MET A 145 -7.37 6.21 3.49
CA MET A 145 -7.25 5.75 2.12
C MET A 145 -5.84 5.23 1.87
N GLY A 146 -5.72 4.13 1.15
CA GLY A 146 -4.44 3.56 0.74
C GLY A 146 -4.41 3.17 -0.72
N TYR A 147 -3.21 3.12 -1.26
CA TYR A 147 -2.91 2.81 -2.65
C TYR A 147 -2.52 1.33 -2.77
N ARG A 148 -3.39 0.48 -3.32
CA ARG A 148 -3.03 -0.90 -3.67
C ARG A 148 -2.37 -0.89 -5.04
N PRO A 149 -1.18 -1.50 -5.20
CA PRO A 149 -0.62 -1.77 -6.52
C PRO A 149 -1.43 -2.87 -7.18
N SER A 150 -2.02 -2.59 -8.32
CA SER A 150 -2.86 -3.54 -9.05
C SER A 150 -2.39 -3.71 -10.48
N LEU A 151 -2.44 -4.93 -10.98
CA LEU A 151 -2.13 -5.30 -12.35
C LEU A 151 -3.38 -5.86 -13.01
N PRO A 152 -3.56 -5.72 -14.33
CA PRO A 152 -4.78 -6.17 -15.03
C PRO A 152 -5.10 -7.64 -14.84
N ASP A 153 -4.08 -8.49 -14.70
CA ASP A 153 -4.20 -9.93 -14.46
C ASP A 153 -4.16 -10.32 -12.98
N SER A 154 -4.03 -9.35 -12.07
CA SER A 154 -3.89 -9.55 -10.62
C SER A 154 -2.68 -10.40 -10.21
N LEU A 155 -1.73 -10.65 -11.09
CA LEU A 155 -0.54 -11.45 -10.81
C LEU A 155 0.64 -10.57 -10.36
N PRO A 156 1.50 -11.06 -9.44
CA PRO A 156 2.69 -10.33 -9.04
C PRO A 156 3.73 -10.30 -10.16
N VAL A 157 4.32 -9.13 -10.40
CA VAL A 157 5.44 -8.99 -11.34
C VAL A 157 6.76 -9.09 -10.61
N ARG A 158 7.60 -10.03 -11.04
CA ARG A 158 9.00 -10.15 -10.66
C ARG A 158 9.85 -10.14 -11.93
N ARG A 159 10.57 -9.05 -12.18
CA ARG A 159 11.49 -8.94 -13.31
C ARG A 159 12.91 -8.66 -12.82
N PRO A 160 13.82 -9.65 -12.82
CA PRO A 160 15.23 -9.37 -12.72
C PRO A 160 15.68 -8.71 -14.03
N LYS A 161 16.35 -7.57 -13.93
CA LYS A 161 16.92 -6.87 -15.08
C LYS A 161 18.42 -6.66 -14.83
N PRO A 162 19.32 -7.11 -15.72
CA PRO A 162 20.70 -6.69 -15.66
C PRO A 162 20.76 -5.17 -15.87
N LEU A 163 21.45 -4.47 -14.98
CA LEU A 163 21.63 -3.01 -15.04
C LEU A 163 22.54 -2.59 -16.20
N TYR A 164 23.23 -3.57 -16.81
CA TYR A 164 24.04 -3.37 -18.01
C TYR A 164 23.46 -4.19 -19.15
N PRO A 165 23.23 -3.59 -20.34
CA PRO A 165 23.01 -4.39 -21.53
C PRO A 165 24.23 -5.32 -21.69
N LYS A 166 23.98 -6.59 -21.97
CA LYS A 166 25.06 -7.47 -22.45
C LYS A 166 25.62 -6.80 -23.69
N MET A 167 26.89 -6.38 -23.63
CA MET A 167 27.64 -6.01 -24.83
C MET A 167 27.70 -7.20 -25.78
#